data_624da730bebc890671fe3dc3b867902d
#
_entry.id   624da730bebc890671fe3dc3b867902d
#
_cell.length_a   1.000
_cell.length_b   1.000
_cell.length_c   1.000
_cell.angle_alpha   90.00
_cell.angle_beta   90.00
_cell.angle_gamma   90.00
#
_symmetry.space_group_name_H-M   'P 1'
#
loop_
_entity.id
_entity.type
_entity.pdbx_description
1 polymer ?
#
loop_
_entity_poly.entity_id
_entity_poly.type
_entity_poly.pdbx_seq_one_letter_code
_entity_poly.pdbx_strand_id
1 'polypeptide(L)'
;MSPLKIHAVSSSHAFINAFEAAFAGIDGVTWTVGDVTAVPREGRAFVSPANGLLVMDGGVDEVYSGAMFPGVEALAQARLGTLTPARTTSGGRPYLPVGSAIAVPCGCGPVPTFLVCAPTMFRPHDVSATRNAYHAFLVALCLAEKLQSSGVHTLVTPGLCCGYGRMPPERAAAQMREAYDAFMAPGGARRPAELDVHEDAFLAEAVVEEQMAKEGAPREVRTLFV
;
A
#
# COMPACT_ATOMS: atom_id res chain seq x y z
N MET A 1 21.84 -12.90 4.24
CA MET A 1 21.28 -11.86 3.35
C MET A 1 21.45 -10.52 4.07
N SER A 2 21.77 -9.45 3.35
CA SER A 2 21.79 -8.11 3.94
C SER A 2 20.38 -7.71 4.39
N PRO A 3 20.22 -6.91 5.45
CA PRO A 3 18.92 -6.46 5.89
C PRO A 3 18.21 -5.65 4.79
N LEU A 4 16.88 -5.77 4.73
CA LEU A 4 16.04 -5.00 3.82
C LEU A 4 16.21 -3.50 4.12
N LYS A 5 16.51 -2.71 3.10
CA LYS A 5 16.57 -1.25 3.21
C LYS A 5 15.19 -0.65 2.96
N ILE A 6 14.94 0.52 3.57
CA ILE A 6 13.71 1.28 3.38
C ILE A 6 14.08 2.65 2.84
N HIS A 7 13.33 3.11 1.82
CA HIS A 7 13.46 4.46 1.27
C HIS A 7 12.09 5.12 1.17
N ALA A 8 11.86 6.15 1.99
CA ALA A 8 10.65 6.96 1.88
C ALA A 8 10.84 8.05 0.83
N VAL A 9 9.86 8.21 -0.06
CA VAL A 9 9.88 9.27 -1.08
C VAL A 9 8.50 9.91 -1.21
N SER A 10 8.45 11.22 -1.19
CA SER A 10 7.22 12.00 -1.36
C SER A 10 7.54 13.43 -1.78
N SER A 11 6.68 14.04 -2.58
CA SER A 11 6.71 15.48 -2.84
C SER A 11 6.25 16.31 -1.62
N SER A 12 5.64 15.68 -0.62
CA SER A 12 5.20 16.33 0.61
C SER A 12 6.36 16.49 1.60
N HIS A 13 6.85 17.72 1.78
CA HIS A 13 7.82 18.06 2.83
C HIS A 13 7.30 17.68 4.22
N ALA A 14 6.00 17.91 4.50
CA ALA A 14 5.42 17.59 5.80
C ALA A 14 5.53 16.10 6.13
N PHE A 15 5.24 15.21 5.15
CA PHE A 15 5.40 13.78 5.36
C PHE A 15 6.87 13.38 5.54
N ILE A 16 7.77 13.87 4.70
CA ILE A 16 9.19 13.51 4.82
C ILE A 16 9.79 13.99 6.13
N ASN A 17 9.47 15.19 6.60
CA ASN A 17 9.93 15.69 7.91
C ASN A 17 9.39 14.82 9.07
N ALA A 18 8.12 14.41 9.00
CA ALA A 18 7.53 13.51 9.99
C ALA A 18 8.18 12.11 9.95
N PHE A 19 8.45 11.60 8.76
CA PHE A 19 9.11 10.31 8.57
C PHE A 19 10.55 10.35 9.10
N GLU A 20 11.32 11.40 8.77
CA GLU A 20 12.65 11.63 9.30
C GLU A 20 12.67 11.64 10.82
N ALA A 21 11.76 12.39 11.44
CA ALA A 21 11.65 12.44 12.90
C ALA A 21 11.34 11.07 13.52
N ALA A 22 10.48 10.28 12.87
CA ALA A 22 10.10 8.96 13.37
C ALA A 22 11.19 7.90 13.18
N PHE A 23 12.01 7.99 12.11
CA PHE A 23 13.02 6.99 11.75
C PHE A 23 14.46 7.44 11.96
N ALA A 24 14.70 8.59 12.60
CA ALA A 24 16.04 9.08 12.90
C ALA A 24 16.88 8.02 13.63
N GLY A 25 18.11 7.80 13.15
CA GLY A 25 19.05 6.85 13.76
C GLY A 25 18.79 5.38 13.45
N ILE A 26 17.86 5.04 12.56
CA ILE A 26 17.62 3.67 12.11
C ILE A 26 18.50 3.37 10.90
N ASP A 27 19.42 2.42 11.05
CA ASP A 27 20.30 2.00 9.96
C ASP A 27 19.51 1.37 8.80
N GLY A 28 19.88 1.73 7.57
CA GLY A 28 19.25 1.20 6.36
C GLY A 28 17.92 1.89 6.00
N VAL A 29 17.49 2.90 6.75
CA VAL A 29 16.33 3.74 6.44
C VAL A 29 16.80 5.09 5.90
N THR A 30 16.26 5.50 4.75
CA THR A 30 16.58 6.76 4.07
C THR A 30 15.30 7.44 3.57
N TRP A 31 15.38 8.73 3.25
CA TRP A 31 14.24 9.49 2.75
C TRP A 31 14.66 10.59 1.78
N THR A 32 13.73 10.99 0.93
CA THR A 32 13.93 12.07 -0.04
C THR A 32 12.62 12.81 -0.27
N VAL A 33 12.68 14.15 -0.23
CA VAL A 33 11.62 14.98 -0.80
C VAL A 33 11.79 14.97 -2.31
N GLY A 34 10.83 14.45 -3.06
CA GLY A 34 10.94 14.39 -4.51
C GLY A 34 9.87 13.54 -5.16
N ASP A 35 10.04 13.38 -6.46
CA ASP A 35 9.18 12.54 -7.30
C ASP A 35 9.67 11.09 -7.25
N VAL A 36 8.75 10.17 -7.09
CA VAL A 36 9.03 8.72 -7.07
C VAL A 36 9.60 8.22 -8.40
N THR A 37 9.31 8.90 -9.51
CA THR A 37 9.85 8.56 -10.83
C THR A 37 11.37 8.71 -10.93
N ALA A 38 11.97 9.54 -10.06
CA ALA A 38 13.42 9.73 -10.00
C ALA A 38 14.15 8.60 -9.24
N VAL A 39 13.41 7.73 -8.53
CA VAL A 39 14.01 6.61 -7.78
C VAL A 39 14.41 5.50 -8.77
N PRO A 40 15.69 5.02 -8.73
CA PRO A 40 16.09 3.85 -9.50
C PRO A 40 15.17 2.66 -9.25
N ARG A 41 14.91 1.84 -10.28
CA ARG A 41 13.90 0.77 -10.19
C ARG A 41 14.49 -0.58 -9.82
N GLU A 42 15.68 -0.90 -10.30
CA GLU A 42 16.28 -2.22 -10.14
C GLU A 42 16.48 -2.64 -8.69
N GLY A 43 16.11 -3.87 -8.36
CA GLY A 43 16.24 -4.44 -7.02
C GLY A 43 15.35 -3.78 -5.97
N ARG A 44 14.25 -3.15 -6.40
CA ARG A 44 13.33 -2.43 -5.50
C ARG A 44 11.91 -2.97 -5.58
N ALA A 45 11.25 -2.90 -4.45
CA ALA A 45 9.80 -3.04 -4.35
C ALA A 45 9.20 -1.67 -4.00
N PHE A 46 8.26 -1.19 -4.82
CA PHE A 46 7.56 0.08 -4.61
C PHE A 46 6.21 -0.20 -3.95
N VAL A 47 5.89 0.51 -2.88
CA VAL A 47 4.59 0.36 -2.21
C VAL A 47 3.55 1.22 -2.91
N SER A 48 2.53 0.57 -3.44
CA SER A 48 1.28 1.19 -3.88
C SER A 48 0.33 1.21 -2.68
N PRO A 49 -0.07 2.40 -2.19
CA PRO A 49 -1.03 2.55 -1.09
C PRO A 49 -2.47 2.24 -1.50
N ALA A 50 -2.66 1.69 -2.62
CA ALA A 50 -3.87 1.27 -3.32
C ALA A 50 -5.19 1.36 -2.53
N ASN A 51 -6.29 1.36 -3.23
CA ASN A 51 -7.58 0.98 -2.66
C ASN A 51 -7.78 -0.54 -2.76
N GLY A 52 -8.74 -1.10 -2.02
CA GLY A 52 -8.97 -2.55 -1.99
C GLY A 52 -9.33 -3.17 -3.34
N LEU A 53 -9.80 -2.37 -4.30
CA LEU A 53 -10.14 -2.81 -5.66
C LEU A 53 -8.97 -2.72 -6.64
N LEU A 54 -7.81 -2.22 -6.17
CA LEU A 54 -6.59 -2.00 -6.95
C LEU A 54 -6.82 -1.12 -8.19
N VAL A 55 -7.68 -0.11 -8.06
CA VAL A 55 -7.86 0.95 -9.07
C VAL A 55 -6.79 2.00 -8.81
N MET A 56 -6.00 2.33 -9.84
CA MET A 56 -4.80 3.17 -9.76
C MET A 56 -4.98 4.48 -10.56
N ASP A 57 -6.04 5.20 -10.28
CA ASP A 57 -6.47 6.41 -11.01
C ASP A 57 -6.20 7.72 -10.27
N GLY A 58 -5.37 7.71 -9.23
CA GLY A 58 -5.05 8.93 -8.50
C GLY A 58 -3.82 8.85 -7.60
N GLY A 59 -3.24 10.01 -7.31
CA GLY A 59 -2.08 10.14 -6.45
C GLY A 59 -0.84 9.41 -6.98
N VAL A 60 -0.11 8.73 -6.10
CA VAL A 60 1.08 7.97 -6.49
C VAL A 60 0.76 6.74 -7.34
N ASP A 61 -0.45 6.19 -7.20
CA ASP A 61 -0.87 5.02 -7.97
C ASP A 61 -1.05 5.34 -9.45
N GLU A 62 -1.56 6.54 -9.78
CA GLU A 62 -1.62 7.04 -11.15
C GLU A 62 -0.21 7.20 -11.74
N VAL A 63 0.77 7.64 -10.94
CA VAL A 63 2.17 7.71 -11.36
C VAL A 63 2.72 6.31 -11.65
N TYR A 64 2.41 5.34 -10.79
CA TYR A 64 2.83 3.96 -11.01
C TYR A 64 2.21 3.35 -12.27
N SER A 65 0.89 3.47 -12.45
CA SER A 65 0.17 2.85 -13.56
C SER A 65 0.40 3.54 -14.91
N GLY A 66 0.60 4.88 -14.89
CA GLY A 66 0.78 5.69 -16.10
C GLY A 66 2.24 5.85 -16.52
N ALA A 67 3.07 6.39 -15.62
CA ALA A 67 4.43 6.81 -15.98
C ALA A 67 5.51 5.76 -15.71
N MET A 68 5.41 5.03 -14.57
CA MET A 68 6.48 4.13 -14.16
C MET A 68 6.34 2.71 -14.72
N PHE A 69 5.15 2.14 -14.63
CA PHE A 69 4.86 0.75 -14.94
C PHE A 69 3.56 0.61 -15.73
N PRO A 70 3.50 1.10 -16.99
CA PRO A 70 2.29 1.02 -17.80
C PRO A 70 1.72 -0.40 -17.84
N GLY A 71 0.41 -0.52 -17.60
CA GLY A 71 -0.29 -1.82 -17.56
C GLY A 71 -0.24 -2.53 -16.20
N VAL A 72 0.45 -2.00 -15.18
CA VAL A 72 0.57 -2.65 -13.88
C VAL A 72 -0.77 -2.79 -13.15
N GLU A 73 -1.71 -1.85 -13.34
CA GLU A 73 -3.05 -1.95 -12.78
C GLU A 73 -3.77 -3.22 -13.25
N ALA A 74 -3.77 -3.48 -14.56
CA ALA A 74 -4.38 -4.69 -15.12
C ALA A 74 -3.72 -5.97 -14.58
N LEU A 75 -2.38 -5.96 -14.43
CA LEU A 75 -1.66 -7.09 -13.83
C LEU A 75 -2.03 -7.29 -12.36
N ALA A 76 -2.15 -6.21 -11.58
CA ALA A 76 -2.54 -6.27 -10.19
C ALA A 76 -3.98 -6.80 -10.02
N GLN A 77 -4.92 -6.32 -10.82
CA GLN A 77 -6.31 -6.80 -10.81
C GLN A 77 -6.42 -8.25 -11.27
N ALA A 78 -5.65 -8.66 -12.29
CA ALA A 78 -5.58 -10.06 -12.70
C ALA A 78 -5.03 -10.95 -11.57
N ARG A 79 -3.97 -10.50 -10.90
CA ARG A 79 -3.39 -11.21 -9.76
C ARG A 79 -4.38 -11.33 -8.60
N LEU A 80 -5.13 -10.27 -8.31
CA LEU A 80 -6.18 -10.27 -7.29
C LEU A 80 -7.23 -11.35 -7.58
N GLY A 81 -7.66 -11.48 -8.83
CA GLY A 81 -8.63 -12.50 -9.27
C GLY A 81 -8.15 -13.96 -9.11
N THR A 82 -6.84 -14.18 -8.95
CA THR A 82 -6.27 -15.54 -8.78
C THR A 82 -6.01 -15.92 -7.31
N LEU A 83 -6.27 -15.03 -6.36
CA LEU A 83 -6.06 -15.32 -4.93
C LEU A 83 -7.05 -16.39 -4.45
N THR A 84 -6.59 -17.31 -3.61
CA THR A 84 -7.42 -18.35 -3.03
C THR A 84 -7.17 -18.42 -1.50
N PRO A 85 -8.21 -18.28 -0.68
CA PRO A 85 -9.56 -17.83 -1.05
C PRO A 85 -9.59 -16.34 -1.44
N ALA A 86 -10.22 -16.02 -2.56
CA ALA A 86 -10.47 -14.64 -2.92
C ALA A 86 -11.53 -14.04 -1.99
N ARG A 87 -11.26 -12.89 -1.39
CA ARG A 87 -12.30 -12.10 -0.76
C ARG A 87 -13.08 -11.39 -1.85
N THR A 88 -14.39 -11.43 -1.75
CA THR A 88 -15.28 -10.80 -2.74
C THR A 88 -16.31 -9.93 -2.02
N THR A 89 -16.66 -8.81 -2.66
CA THR A 89 -17.83 -8.02 -2.27
C THR A 89 -19.10 -8.86 -2.43
N SER A 90 -20.20 -8.40 -1.88
CA SER A 90 -21.51 -9.02 -2.08
C SER A 90 -21.92 -9.13 -3.57
N GLY A 91 -21.40 -8.23 -4.42
CA GLY A 91 -21.54 -8.30 -5.88
C GLY A 91 -20.55 -9.23 -6.58
N GLY A 92 -19.76 -10.02 -5.85
CA GLY A 92 -18.81 -10.99 -6.41
C GLY A 92 -17.50 -10.38 -6.94
N ARG A 93 -17.24 -9.08 -6.76
CA ARG A 93 -16.00 -8.44 -7.19
C ARG A 93 -14.88 -8.76 -6.19
N PRO A 94 -13.73 -9.31 -6.64
CA PRO A 94 -12.61 -9.58 -5.76
C PRO A 94 -12.02 -8.27 -5.22
N TYR A 95 -11.55 -8.30 -3.97
CA TYR A 95 -10.86 -7.18 -3.34
C TYR A 95 -9.72 -7.65 -2.43
N LEU A 96 -8.77 -6.76 -2.20
CA LEU A 96 -7.64 -6.94 -1.30
C LEU A 96 -7.88 -6.12 -0.03
N PRO A 97 -8.05 -6.75 1.14
CA PRO A 97 -8.30 -6.02 2.38
C PRO A 97 -7.05 -5.27 2.89
N VAL A 98 -7.26 -4.22 3.69
CA VAL A 98 -6.20 -3.61 4.49
C VAL A 98 -5.55 -4.67 5.37
N GLY A 99 -4.23 -4.64 5.51
CA GLY A 99 -3.50 -5.71 6.22
C GLY A 99 -3.17 -6.92 5.34
N SER A 100 -3.47 -6.85 4.04
CA SER A 100 -3.01 -7.82 3.04
C SER A 100 -2.17 -7.11 1.98
N ALA A 101 -1.32 -7.84 1.28
CA ALA A 101 -0.55 -7.29 0.15
C ALA A 101 -0.34 -8.34 -0.93
N ILE A 102 -0.23 -7.87 -2.18
CA ILE A 102 0.23 -8.66 -3.32
C ILE A 102 1.43 -7.99 -3.98
N ALA A 103 2.31 -8.77 -4.58
CA ALA A 103 3.42 -8.27 -5.38
C ALA A 103 3.17 -8.55 -6.85
N VAL A 104 3.41 -7.53 -7.67
CA VAL A 104 3.30 -7.59 -9.13
C VAL A 104 4.67 -7.27 -9.72
N PRO A 105 5.26 -8.15 -10.55
CA PRO A 105 6.51 -7.86 -11.23
C PRO A 105 6.29 -6.74 -12.25
N CYS A 106 7.18 -5.72 -12.26
CA CYS A 106 7.02 -4.50 -13.06
C CYS A 106 8.20 -4.20 -13.98
N GLY A 107 9.19 -5.06 -14.08
CA GLY A 107 10.39 -4.79 -14.87
C GLY A 107 10.90 -5.99 -15.63
N CYS A 108 11.52 -5.72 -16.79
CA CYS A 108 12.16 -6.72 -17.65
C CYS A 108 13.69 -6.72 -17.49
N GLY A 109 14.24 -6.02 -16.49
CA GLY A 109 15.68 -5.93 -16.24
C GLY A 109 16.25 -7.19 -15.58
N PRO A 110 17.59 -7.32 -15.53
CA PRO A 110 18.26 -8.46 -14.91
C PRO A 110 18.01 -8.55 -13.40
N VAL A 111 17.68 -7.44 -12.77
CA VAL A 111 17.29 -7.38 -11.34
C VAL A 111 15.83 -6.96 -11.27
N PRO A 112 14.96 -7.78 -10.66
CA PRO A 112 13.52 -7.55 -10.69
C PRO A 112 13.12 -6.29 -9.92
N THR A 113 12.05 -5.66 -10.43
CA THR A 113 11.32 -4.59 -9.77
C THR A 113 9.91 -5.09 -9.50
N PHE A 114 9.37 -4.78 -8.34
CA PHE A 114 8.01 -5.15 -7.98
C PHE A 114 7.20 -3.93 -7.56
N LEU A 115 5.91 -3.96 -7.85
CA LEU A 115 4.91 -3.14 -7.16
C LEU A 115 4.27 -3.98 -6.07
N VAL A 116 4.33 -3.51 -4.84
CA VAL A 116 3.68 -4.12 -3.67
C VAL A 116 2.39 -3.34 -3.41
N CYS A 117 1.27 -3.88 -3.84
CA CYS A 117 -0.05 -3.31 -3.58
C CYS A 117 -0.45 -3.66 -2.15
N ALA A 118 -0.49 -2.67 -1.28
CA ALA A 118 -0.86 -2.78 0.13
C ALA A 118 -1.96 -1.77 0.44
N PRO A 119 -3.25 -2.14 0.32
CA PRO A 119 -4.36 -1.22 0.47
C PRO A 119 -4.36 -0.49 1.79
N THR A 120 -4.65 0.80 1.73
CA THR A 120 -4.85 1.67 2.88
C THR A 120 -6.32 1.93 3.18
N MET A 121 -7.21 1.57 2.24
CA MET A 121 -8.67 1.71 2.32
C MET A 121 -9.32 0.81 1.29
N PHE A 122 -10.60 0.51 1.46
CA PHE A 122 -11.36 -0.23 0.45
C PHE A 122 -11.64 0.65 -0.77
N ARG A 123 -12.10 1.87 -0.53
CA ARG A 123 -12.33 2.94 -1.51
C ARG A 123 -11.82 4.27 -0.95
N PRO A 124 -11.60 5.29 -1.79
CA PRO A 124 -11.17 6.61 -1.33
C PRO A 124 -12.15 7.21 -0.30
N HIS A 125 -11.70 7.33 0.95
CA HIS A 125 -12.42 7.98 2.05
C HIS A 125 -11.46 8.41 3.16
N ASP A 126 -11.96 9.13 4.15
CA ASP A 126 -11.19 9.58 5.30
C ASP A 126 -10.88 8.40 6.24
N VAL A 127 -9.59 8.03 6.34
CA VAL A 127 -9.07 6.99 7.24
C VAL A 127 -8.16 7.57 8.32
N SER A 128 -8.23 8.88 8.55
CA SER A 128 -7.34 9.59 9.47
C SER A 128 -7.40 9.06 10.92
N ALA A 129 -8.54 8.50 11.32
CA ALA A 129 -8.74 7.93 12.66
C ALA A 129 -8.33 6.46 12.79
N THR A 130 -7.96 5.79 11.69
CA THR A 130 -7.66 4.35 11.65
C THR A 130 -6.19 4.02 11.97
N ARG A 131 -5.86 2.73 11.96
CA ARG A 131 -4.49 2.19 11.97
C ARG A 131 -4.03 1.68 10.61
N ASN A 132 -4.65 2.15 9.53
CA ASN A 132 -4.41 1.58 8.20
C ASN A 132 -2.99 1.80 7.68
N ALA A 133 -2.31 2.90 8.05
CA ALA A 133 -0.91 3.09 7.69
C ALA A 133 0.01 2.04 8.34
N TYR A 134 -0.25 1.67 9.61
CA TYR A 134 0.44 0.57 10.29
C TYR A 134 0.24 -0.76 9.56
N HIS A 135 -1.00 -1.14 9.29
CA HIS A 135 -1.31 -2.44 8.68
C HIS A 135 -0.75 -2.55 7.26
N ALA A 136 -0.91 -1.52 6.43
CA ALA A 136 -0.39 -1.50 5.06
C ALA A 136 1.15 -1.55 5.05
N PHE A 137 1.82 -0.80 5.93
CA PHE A 137 3.28 -0.81 5.97
C PHE A 137 3.85 -2.13 6.49
N LEU A 138 3.24 -2.71 7.52
CA LEU A 138 3.67 -4.00 8.06
C LEU A 138 3.63 -5.11 7.01
N VAL A 139 2.51 -5.23 6.28
CA VAL A 139 2.41 -6.28 5.24
C VAL A 139 3.32 -6.01 4.05
N ALA A 140 3.58 -4.73 3.73
CA ALA A 140 4.55 -4.36 2.70
C ALA A 140 5.97 -4.77 3.10
N LEU A 141 6.38 -4.57 4.36
CA LEU A 141 7.67 -5.02 4.89
C LEU A 141 7.80 -6.55 4.82
N CYS A 142 6.79 -7.28 5.31
CA CYS A 142 6.78 -8.75 5.30
C CYS A 142 6.88 -9.32 3.86
N LEU A 143 6.19 -8.70 2.92
CA LEU A 143 6.23 -9.14 1.52
C LEU A 143 7.57 -8.78 0.86
N ALA A 144 8.11 -7.58 1.11
CA ALA A 144 9.40 -7.17 0.60
C ALA A 144 10.55 -8.05 1.13
N GLU A 145 10.49 -8.47 2.40
CA GLU A 145 11.44 -9.44 2.97
C GLU A 145 11.42 -10.76 2.19
N LYS A 146 10.24 -11.29 1.86
CA LYS A 146 10.12 -12.50 1.03
C LYS A 146 10.69 -12.31 -0.38
N LEU A 147 10.52 -11.12 -0.96
CA LEU A 147 11.04 -10.79 -2.28
C LEU A 147 12.57 -10.62 -2.32
N GLN A 148 13.26 -10.60 -1.17
CA GLN A 148 14.74 -10.60 -1.14
C GLN A 148 15.33 -11.83 -1.83
N SER A 149 14.67 -12.97 -1.75
CA SER A 149 15.07 -14.18 -2.49
C SER A 149 15.03 -14.01 -4.01
N SER A 150 14.24 -13.04 -4.49
CA SER A 150 14.14 -12.65 -5.90
C SER A 150 15.03 -11.45 -6.26
N GLY A 151 15.91 -11.00 -5.35
CA GLY A 151 16.85 -9.89 -5.60
C GLY A 151 16.38 -8.52 -5.17
N VAL A 152 15.23 -8.38 -4.50
CA VAL A 152 14.82 -7.11 -3.89
C VAL A 152 15.70 -6.82 -2.69
N HIS A 153 16.22 -5.60 -2.61
CA HIS A 153 17.05 -5.14 -1.49
C HIS A 153 16.55 -3.85 -0.83
N THR A 154 15.58 -3.16 -1.46
CA THR A 154 15.02 -1.91 -0.95
C THR A 154 13.51 -1.86 -1.14
N LEU A 155 12.78 -1.52 -0.08
CA LEU A 155 11.37 -1.15 -0.12
C LEU A 155 11.26 0.36 -0.24
N VAL A 156 10.62 0.84 -1.31
CA VAL A 156 10.34 2.27 -1.54
C VAL A 156 8.91 2.54 -1.15
N THR A 157 8.67 3.51 -0.27
CA THR A 157 7.34 3.80 0.27
C THR A 157 6.97 5.28 0.15
N PRO A 158 5.75 5.61 -0.27
CA PRO A 158 5.18 6.95 -0.13
C PRO A 158 4.62 7.18 1.28
N GLY A 159 4.02 8.34 1.52
CA GLY A 159 3.22 8.62 2.72
C GLY A 159 1.90 7.86 2.68
N LEU A 160 1.80 6.80 3.48
CA LEU A 160 0.60 5.96 3.53
C LEU A 160 -0.56 6.71 4.20
N CYS A 161 -1.75 6.61 3.64
CA CYS A 161 -2.98 7.30 4.10
C CYS A 161 -2.96 8.84 4.05
N CYS A 162 -1.86 9.49 3.60
CA CYS A 162 -1.72 10.95 3.67
C CYS A 162 -2.46 11.71 2.55
N GLY A 163 -2.81 11.07 1.45
CA GLY A 163 -3.57 11.66 0.34
C GLY A 163 -5.08 11.65 0.61
N TYR A 164 -5.81 10.87 -0.16
CA TYR A 164 -7.27 10.69 0.00
C TYR A 164 -7.68 10.25 1.40
N GLY A 165 -6.82 9.50 2.09
CA GLY A 165 -7.03 9.04 3.47
C GLY A 165 -6.95 10.13 4.52
N ARG A 166 -6.49 11.34 4.20
CA ARG A 166 -6.43 12.53 5.07
C ARG A 166 -5.73 12.33 6.41
N MET A 167 -4.92 11.27 6.54
CA MET A 167 -4.17 11.04 7.77
C MET A 167 -3.08 12.11 7.93
N PRO A 168 -2.97 12.75 9.11
CA PRO A 168 -1.88 13.68 9.37
C PRO A 168 -0.52 12.99 9.17
N PRO A 169 0.45 13.66 8.52
CA PRO A 169 1.77 13.09 8.24
C PRO A 169 2.48 12.50 9.47
N GLU A 170 2.38 13.16 10.61
CA GLU A 170 2.99 12.73 11.87
C GLU A 170 2.37 11.43 12.38
N ARG A 171 1.03 11.30 12.24
CA ARG A 171 0.33 10.08 12.60
C ARG A 171 0.67 8.92 11.66
N ALA A 172 0.74 9.18 10.37
CA ALA A 172 1.13 8.18 9.38
C ALA A 172 2.55 7.68 9.64
N ALA A 173 3.51 8.59 9.82
CA ALA A 173 4.90 8.27 10.11
C ALA A 173 5.05 7.49 11.43
N ALA A 174 4.33 7.89 12.50
CA ALA A 174 4.32 7.17 13.77
C ALA A 174 3.79 5.74 13.61
N GLN A 175 2.69 5.53 12.89
CA GLN A 175 2.15 4.20 12.61
C GLN A 175 3.09 3.35 11.76
N MET A 176 3.76 3.95 10.76
CA MET A 176 4.78 3.26 9.96
C MET A 176 5.98 2.86 10.81
N ARG A 177 6.39 3.70 11.76
CA ARG A 177 7.45 3.36 12.72
C ARG A 177 7.05 2.21 13.63
N GLU A 178 5.86 2.23 14.21
CA GLU A 178 5.33 1.12 15.02
C GLU A 178 5.31 -0.21 14.23
N ALA A 179 4.91 -0.15 12.94
CA ALA A 179 4.91 -1.32 12.07
C ALA A 179 6.33 -1.85 11.81
N TYR A 180 7.30 -0.95 11.62
CA TYR A 180 8.70 -1.32 11.49
C TYR A 180 9.24 -1.98 12.77
N ASP A 181 8.97 -1.42 13.93
CA ASP A 181 9.40 -1.96 15.21
C ASP A 181 8.78 -3.35 15.46
N ALA A 182 7.51 -3.53 15.12
CA ALA A 182 6.83 -4.84 15.18
C ALA A 182 7.43 -5.86 14.21
N PHE A 183 7.81 -5.44 13.01
CA PHE A 183 8.48 -6.28 12.02
C PHE A 183 9.88 -6.71 12.49
N MET A 184 10.63 -5.81 13.12
CA MET A 184 12.00 -6.05 13.60
C MET A 184 12.06 -6.79 14.93
N ALA A 185 10.96 -6.90 15.68
CA ALA A 185 10.92 -7.55 16.98
C ALA A 185 11.30 -9.04 16.87
N PRO A 186 12.04 -9.61 17.86
CA PRO A 186 12.30 -11.04 17.91
C PRO A 186 10.99 -11.84 17.94
N GLY A 187 10.77 -12.71 16.96
CA GLY A 187 9.49 -13.40 16.78
C GLY A 187 8.36 -12.53 16.24
N GLY A 188 8.70 -11.32 15.76
CA GLY A 188 7.75 -10.32 15.30
C GLY A 188 6.81 -10.80 14.20
N ALA A 189 5.79 -9.99 13.95
CA ALA A 189 4.66 -10.28 13.07
C ALA A 189 5.09 -10.45 11.59
N ARG A 190 5.72 -11.60 11.30
CA ARG A 190 6.12 -12.00 9.94
C ARG A 190 5.01 -12.71 9.17
N ARG A 191 3.79 -12.76 9.76
CA ARG A 191 2.62 -13.42 9.17
C ARG A 191 1.46 -12.46 9.05
N PRO A 192 1.00 -12.15 7.84
CA PRO A 192 -0.20 -11.32 7.63
C PRO A 192 -1.47 -11.85 8.34
N ALA A 193 -1.53 -13.15 8.61
CA ALA A 193 -2.68 -13.80 9.26
C ALA A 193 -2.87 -13.44 10.75
N GLU A 194 -1.90 -12.78 11.39
CA GLU A 194 -1.97 -12.34 12.79
C GLU A 194 -2.33 -10.86 12.93
N LEU A 195 -2.57 -10.18 11.80
CA LEU A 195 -2.99 -8.78 11.81
C LEU A 195 -4.48 -8.70 12.11
N ASP A 196 -4.78 -8.00 13.19
CA ASP A 196 -6.15 -7.65 13.56
C ASP A 196 -6.69 -6.62 12.55
N VAL A 197 -7.21 -7.13 11.45
CA VAL A 197 -7.84 -6.32 10.41
C VAL A 197 -9.21 -5.94 10.93
N HIS A 198 -9.51 -4.66 11.03
CA HIS A 198 -10.85 -4.18 11.32
C HIS A 198 -11.78 -4.55 10.14
N GLU A 199 -12.21 -5.82 10.10
CA GLU A 199 -13.11 -6.34 9.07
C GLU A 199 -14.46 -5.61 9.06
N ASP A 200 -14.90 -5.09 10.21
CA ASP A 200 -16.19 -4.42 10.37
C ASP A 200 -16.32 -3.15 9.54
N ALA A 201 -15.26 -2.33 9.43
CA ALA A 201 -15.26 -1.15 8.56
C ALA A 201 -15.31 -1.56 7.07
N PHE A 202 -14.66 -2.63 6.72
CA PHE A 202 -14.60 -3.18 5.37
C PHE A 202 -15.94 -3.74 4.89
N LEU A 203 -16.59 -4.52 5.75
CA LEU A 203 -17.92 -5.08 5.49
C LEU A 203 -18.97 -3.98 5.39
N ALA A 204 -18.87 -2.94 6.24
CA ALA A 204 -19.76 -1.78 6.17
C ALA A 204 -19.63 -1.03 4.85
N GLU A 205 -18.41 -0.82 4.34
CA GLU A 205 -18.17 -0.17 3.04
C GLU A 205 -18.69 -1.01 1.87
N ALA A 206 -18.46 -2.34 1.88
CA ALA A 206 -18.99 -3.24 0.86
C ALA A 206 -20.52 -3.30 0.85
N VAL A 207 -21.15 -3.24 2.03
CA VAL A 207 -22.62 -3.19 2.18
C VAL A 207 -23.17 -1.87 1.66
N VAL A 208 -22.52 -0.74 1.96
CA VAL A 208 -22.93 0.59 1.44
C VAL A 208 -22.83 0.61 -0.09
N GLU A 209 -21.79 0.05 -0.68
CA GLU A 209 -21.65 -0.06 -2.15
C GLU A 209 -22.79 -0.86 -2.76
N GLU A 210 -23.13 -2.01 -2.17
CA GLU A 210 -24.23 -2.85 -2.66
C GLU A 210 -25.58 -2.12 -2.55
N GLN A 211 -25.80 -1.39 -1.45
CA GLN A 211 -27.01 -0.64 -1.23
C GLN A 211 -27.15 0.52 -2.23
N MET A 212 -26.08 1.29 -2.46
CA MET A 212 -26.04 2.34 -3.48
C MET A 212 -26.25 1.80 -4.90
N ALA A 213 -25.73 0.60 -5.20
CA ALA A 213 -25.94 -0.05 -6.49
C ALA A 213 -27.39 -0.52 -6.68
N LYS A 214 -28.04 -1.00 -5.61
CA LYS A 214 -29.46 -1.43 -5.62
C LYS A 214 -30.42 -0.26 -5.70
N GLU A 215 -30.11 0.85 -5.05
CA GLU A 215 -30.94 2.06 -5.02
C GLU A 215 -30.82 2.90 -6.30
N GLY A 216 -29.99 2.48 -7.26
CA GLY A 216 -29.85 3.16 -8.54
C GLY A 216 -29.24 4.56 -8.43
N ALA A 217 -28.37 4.80 -7.47
CA ALA A 217 -27.71 6.08 -7.24
C ALA A 217 -27.17 6.71 -8.53
N PRO A 218 -27.33 8.04 -8.75
CA PRO A 218 -26.86 8.74 -9.93
C PRO A 218 -25.36 8.49 -10.19
N ARG A 219 -24.96 8.46 -11.46
CA ARG A 219 -23.55 8.25 -11.86
C ARG A 219 -22.57 9.20 -11.18
N GLU A 220 -23.01 10.44 -10.89
CA GLU A 220 -22.21 11.46 -10.22
C GLU A 220 -21.82 11.09 -8.79
N VAL A 221 -22.69 10.38 -8.07
CA VAL A 221 -22.36 9.86 -6.71
C VAL A 221 -21.41 8.67 -6.79
N ARG A 222 -21.50 7.87 -7.87
CA ARG A 222 -20.58 6.76 -8.12
C ARG A 222 -19.14 7.21 -8.40
N THR A 223 -18.98 8.40 -8.98
CA THR A 223 -17.65 8.98 -9.30
C THR A 223 -16.95 9.56 -8.07
N LEU A 224 -17.69 9.88 -6.99
CA LEU A 224 -17.12 10.37 -5.75
C LEU A 224 -16.52 9.23 -4.87
N PHE A 225 -16.83 7.97 -5.19
CA PHE A 225 -16.41 6.78 -4.44
C PHE A 225 -15.52 5.82 -5.26
N VAL A 226 -15.05 6.24 -6.44
CA VAL A 226 -14.12 5.47 -7.27
C VAL A 226 -12.69 5.90 -7.06
#